data_e54ca14d307ddda243e967c43015d1cc
#
_entry.id   e54ca14d307ddda243e967c43015d1cc
#
_cell.length_a   1.000
_cell.length_b   1.000
_cell.length_c   1.000
_cell.angle_alpha   90.00
_cell.angle_beta   90.00
_cell.angle_gamma   90.00
#
_symmetry.space_group_name_H-M   'P 1'
#
loop_
_entity.id
_entity.type
_entity.pdbx_description
1 polymer ?
#
loop_
_entity_poly.entity_id
_entity_poly.type
_entity_poly.pdbx_seq_one_letter_code
_entity_poly.pdbx_strand_id
1 'polypeptide(L)'
;MLADVFSRNAAPSPATFSLLSALLDYPEPALLDAVLEARRRVGGDRSLPRDSRADIARFLDYLAARDALTLQENYVALFDRGRATSLHLFEHVHGESRDRGQAMVDLLQMYERNGLRLQPGHLPDYLPVFLEYLSRLPGPDALALLAETGEILQSIASQLAQRRSHYALLLGTLLRMIGERAPAVTLPDLAAADADDAARVPSAADYRELDAAYADEPVRFVGAGQPAAEPVRFYDKRPTR
;
A
#
# COMPACT_ATOMS: atom_id res chain seq x y z
N MET A 1 -14.43 -11.86 -24.03
CA MET A 1 -13.19 -11.06 -24.26
C MET A 1 -12.20 -11.09 -23.09
N LEU A 2 -12.59 -11.20 -21.82
CA LEU A 2 -11.64 -11.34 -20.71
C LEU A 2 -10.96 -12.72 -20.66
N ALA A 3 -11.63 -13.79 -21.08
CA ALA A 3 -11.07 -15.15 -21.05
C ALA A 3 -9.85 -15.38 -21.99
N ASP A 4 -9.71 -14.59 -23.05
CA ASP A 4 -8.62 -14.73 -24.01
C ASP A 4 -7.30 -14.08 -23.57
N VAL A 5 -7.36 -13.10 -22.67
CA VAL A 5 -6.16 -12.43 -22.13
C VAL A 5 -5.42 -13.38 -21.17
N PHE A 6 -6.15 -14.19 -20.41
CA PHE A 6 -5.60 -15.14 -19.44
C PHE A 6 -5.06 -16.44 -20.09
N SER A 7 -5.38 -16.68 -21.36
CA SER A 7 -4.98 -17.92 -22.08
C SER A 7 -3.52 -17.90 -22.56
N ARG A 8 -2.80 -16.80 -22.50
CA ARG A 8 -1.42 -16.68 -23.03
C ARG A 8 -0.32 -16.64 -21.97
N ASN A 9 -0.63 -16.42 -20.70
CA ASN A 9 0.33 -16.52 -19.60
C ASN A 9 -0.20 -17.50 -18.56
N ALA A 10 0.67 -18.40 -18.07
CA ALA A 10 0.35 -19.21 -16.91
C ALA A 10 -0.07 -18.26 -15.75
N ALA A 11 -1.12 -18.64 -15.01
CA ALA A 11 -1.53 -17.83 -13.84
C ALA A 11 -0.32 -17.66 -12.91
N PRO A 12 -0.13 -16.46 -12.32
CA PRO A 12 0.95 -16.22 -11.36
C PRO A 12 0.94 -17.26 -10.25
N SER A 13 2.13 -17.68 -9.83
CA SER A 13 2.22 -18.68 -8.76
C SER A 13 1.81 -18.07 -7.41
N PRO A 14 1.31 -18.87 -6.44
CA PRO A 14 1.11 -18.40 -5.07
C PRO A 14 2.36 -17.72 -4.49
N ALA A 15 3.54 -18.24 -4.79
CA ALA A 15 4.81 -17.66 -4.36
C ALA A 15 5.06 -16.24 -4.90
N THR A 16 4.51 -15.90 -6.07
CA THR A 16 4.60 -14.54 -6.64
C THR A 16 3.83 -13.54 -5.78
N PHE A 17 2.62 -13.89 -5.34
CA PHE A 17 1.82 -13.03 -4.46
C PHE A 17 2.48 -12.85 -3.09
N SER A 18 2.97 -13.95 -2.47
CA SER A 18 3.72 -13.85 -1.19
C SER A 18 5.00 -13.03 -1.33
N LEU A 19 5.71 -13.13 -2.45
CA LEU A 19 6.89 -12.31 -2.71
C LEU A 19 6.52 -10.83 -2.80
N LEU A 20 5.50 -10.48 -3.60
CA LEU A 20 5.07 -9.09 -3.76
C LEU A 20 4.50 -8.52 -2.46
N SER A 21 3.80 -9.34 -1.66
CA SER A 21 3.39 -9.00 -0.30
C SER A 21 4.59 -8.58 0.55
N ALA A 22 5.60 -9.44 0.66
CA ALA A 22 6.80 -9.15 1.45
C ALA A 22 7.61 -7.94 0.94
N LEU A 23 7.65 -7.71 -0.38
CA LEU A 23 8.38 -6.57 -0.96
C LEU A 23 7.64 -5.23 -0.82
N LEU A 24 6.33 -5.26 -0.65
CA LEU A 24 5.48 -4.09 -0.39
C LEU A 24 5.29 -3.80 1.09
N ASP A 25 5.72 -4.69 1.97
CA ASP A 25 5.68 -4.49 3.41
C ASP A 25 6.86 -3.64 3.90
N TYR A 26 6.78 -3.21 5.17
CA TYR A 26 7.85 -2.47 5.82
C TYR A 26 9.19 -3.22 5.74
N PRO A 27 10.27 -2.58 5.30
CA PRO A 27 11.55 -3.27 5.06
C PRO A 27 12.26 -3.63 6.38
N GLU A 28 11.87 -4.76 6.94
CA GLU A 28 12.52 -5.33 8.11
C GLU A 28 13.85 -6.00 7.76
N PRO A 29 14.76 -6.15 8.72
CA PRO A 29 16.06 -6.81 8.49
C PRO A 29 15.95 -8.19 7.86
N ALA A 30 14.95 -8.98 8.25
CA ALA A 30 14.71 -10.32 7.70
C ALA A 30 14.42 -10.31 6.19
N LEU A 31 13.71 -9.29 5.69
CA LEU A 31 13.49 -9.10 4.25
C LEU A 31 14.81 -8.79 3.54
N LEU A 32 15.62 -7.90 4.12
CA LEU A 32 16.89 -7.48 3.52
C LEU A 32 17.89 -8.64 3.44
N ASP A 33 17.93 -9.51 4.44
CA ASP A 33 18.72 -10.75 4.43
C ASP A 33 18.27 -11.72 3.30
N ALA A 34 17.01 -11.71 2.94
CA ALA A 34 16.43 -12.59 1.93
C ALA A 34 16.55 -12.07 0.47
N VAL A 35 17.02 -10.82 0.25
CA VAL A 35 17.04 -10.17 -1.08
C VAL A 35 17.76 -11.01 -2.14
N LEU A 36 18.93 -11.58 -1.82
CA LEU A 36 19.71 -12.39 -2.76
C LEU A 36 18.99 -13.68 -3.16
N GLU A 37 18.29 -14.30 -2.22
CA GLU A 37 17.47 -15.49 -2.49
C GLU A 37 16.24 -15.14 -3.34
N ALA A 38 15.55 -14.06 -2.99
CA ALA A 38 14.42 -13.55 -3.76
C ALA A 38 14.82 -13.26 -5.21
N ARG A 39 15.98 -12.65 -5.44
CA ARG A 39 16.51 -12.38 -6.79
C ARG A 39 16.73 -13.64 -7.62
N ARG A 40 17.28 -14.70 -7.02
CA ARG A 40 17.47 -16.00 -7.71
C ARG A 40 16.13 -16.62 -8.10
N ARG A 41 15.15 -16.59 -7.21
CA ARG A 41 13.80 -17.13 -7.46
C ARG A 41 13.09 -16.40 -8.58
N VAL A 42 13.09 -15.06 -8.55
CA VAL A 42 12.47 -14.24 -9.60
C VAL A 42 13.09 -14.50 -10.96
N GLY A 43 14.42 -14.64 -11.04
CA GLY A 43 15.11 -14.95 -12.29
C GLY A 43 14.67 -16.28 -12.92
N GLY A 44 14.29 -17.26 -12.10
CA GLY A 44 13.81 -18.59 -12.52
C GLY A 44 12.32 -18.70 -12.76
N ASP A 45 11.51 -17.74 -12.30
CA ASP A 45 10.04 -17.81 -12.37
C ASP A 45 9.53 -17.51 -13.79
N ARG A 46 9.14 -18.56 -14.50
CA ARG A 46 8.58 -18.46 -15.86
C ARG A 46 7.08 -18.12 -15.89
N SER A 47 6.40 -18.13 -14.77
CA SER A 47 5.00 -17.73 -14.68
C SER A 47 4.83 -16.21 -14.79
N LEU A 48 5.88 -15.44 -14.46
CA LEU A 48 5.91 -14.00 -14.62
C LEU A 48 6.39 -13.58 -16.02
N PRO A 49 5.76 -12.56 -16.63
CA PRO A 49 6.27 -11.91 -17.84
C PRO A 49 7.70 -11.41 -17.65
N ARG A 50 8.47 -11.36 -18.76
CA ARG A 50 9.88 -10.91 -18.73
C ARG A 50 10.02 -9.52 -18.10
N ASP A 51 9.11 -8.59 -18.45
CA ASP A 51 9.17 -7.21 -17.96
C ASP A 51 8.89 -7.15 -16.45
N SER A 52 7.93 -7.94 -15.96
CA SER A 52 7.64 -8.04 -14.51
C SER A 52 8.83 -8.59 -13.73
N ARG A 53 9.51 -9.61 -14.26
CA ARG A 53 10.74 -10.13 -13.64
C ARG A 53 11.85 -9.09 -13.61
N ALA A 54 12.02 -8.34 -14.70
CA ALA A 54 13.02 -7.27 -14.78
C ALA A 54 12.72 -6.17 -13.76
N ASP A 55 11.46 -5.77 -13.61
CA ASP A 55 11.05 -4.75 -12.66
C ASP A 55 11.24 -5.19 -11.20
N ILE A 56 10.86 -6.42 -10.86
CA ILE A 56 11.13 -6.97 -9.52
C ILE A 56 12.64 -7.05 -9.26
N ALA A 57 13.44 -7.50 -10.26
CA ALA A 57 14.89 -7.55 -10.10
C ALA A 57 15.49 -6.15 -9.84
N ARG A 58 15.03 -5.12 -10.55
CA ARG A 58 15.46 -3.72 -10.33
C ARG A 58 15.07 -3.21 -8.94
N PHE A 59 13.90 -3.61 -8.44
CA PHE A 59 13.50 -3.29 -7.06
C PHE A 59 14.38 -3.99 -6.04
N LEU A 60 14.73 -5.25 -6.25
CA LEU A 60 15.67 -5.98 -5.38
C LEU A 60 17.08 -5.37 -5.43
N ASP A 61 17.53 -4.85 -6.58
CA ASP A 61 18.78 -4.09 -6.69
C ASP A 61 18.70 -2.78 -5.88
N TYR A 62 17.55 -2.12 -5.87
CA TYR A 62 17.30 -0.94 -5.04
C TYR A 62 17.43 -1.26 -3.55
N LEU A 63 16.85 -2.37 -3.08
CA LEU A 63 16.98 -2.80 -1.68
C LEU A 63 18.44 -3.17 -1.33
N ALA A 64 19.13 -3.87 -2.22
CA ALA A 64 20.52 -4.29 -2.00
C ALA A 64 21.53 -3.13 -1.97
N ALA A 65 21.20 -2.01 -2.59
CA ALA A 65 22.09 -0.84 -2.72
C ALA A 65 22.03 0.12 -1.51
N ARG A 66 21.16 -0.11 -0.54
CA ARG A 66 20.90 0.82 0.57
C ARG A 66 20.95 0.12 1.92
N ASP A 67 21.26 0.90 2.95
CA ASP A 67 21.16 0.43 4.33
C ASP A 67 19.69 0.38 4.81
N ALA A 68 19.45 -0.38 5.86
CA ALA A 68 18.13 -0.62 6.40
C ALA A 68 17.42 0.66 6.85
N LEU A 69 18.14 1.58 7.48
CA LEU A 69 17.56 2.82 8.02
C LEU A 69 17.06 3.72 6.89
N THR A 70 17.87 3.91 5.85
CA THR A 70 17.47 4.67 4.64
C THR A 70 16.23 4.07 3.98
N LEU A 71 16.16 2.74 3.85
CA LEU A 71 14.99 2.06 3.27
C LEU A 71 13.73 2.26 4.12
N GLN A 72 13.86 2.19 5.45
CA GLN A 72 12.76 2.38 6.38
C GLN A 72 12.26 3.81 6.40
N GLU A 73 13.15 4.79 6.40
CA GLU A 73 12.80 6.22 6.29
C GLU A 73 12.06 6.53 4.98
N ASN A 74 12.55 5.99 3.87
CA ASN A 74 11.92 6.13 2.56
C ASN A 74 10.53 5.50 2.53
N TYR A 75 10.36 4.33 3.15
CA TYR A 75 9.08 3.65 3.26
C TYR A 75 8.04 4.51 4.01
N VAL A 76 8.40 4.97 5.20
CA VAL A 76 7.55 5.84 6.03
C VAL A 76 7.22 7.15 5.29
N ALA A 77 8.19 7.74 4.63
CA ALA A 77 7.98 8.97 3.86
C ALA A 77 7.01 8.78 2.69
N LEU A 78 7.00 7.60 2.08
CA LEU A 78 6.13 7.30 0.93
C LEU A 78 4.71 6.91 1.35
N PHE A 79 4.57 6.05 2.35
CA PHE A 79 3.32 5.34 2.61
C PHE A 79 2.56 5.83 3.85
N ASP A 80 3.27 6.41 4.84
CA ASP A 80 2.64 6.82 6.10
C ASP A 80 2.33 8.33 6.15
N ARG A 81 2.94 9.13 5.26
CA ARG A 81 2.80 10.60 5.30
C ARG A 81 1.77 11.16 4.33
N GLY A 82 1.10 10.33 3.54
CA GLY A 82 0.16 10.82 2.56
C GLY A 82 -0.81 9.77 2.05
N ARG A 83 -2.09 10.16 1.95
CA ARG A 83 -3.16 9.28 1.47
C ARG A 83 -2.95 8.83 0.03
N ALA A 84 -2.36 9.66 -0.83
CA ALA A 84 -2.23 9.40 -2.26
C ALA A 84 -1.39 8.15 -2.59
N THR A 85 -0.48 7.76 -1.72
CA THR A 85 0.37 6.57 -1.85
C THR A 85 0.10 5.52 -0.78
N SER A 86 -0.87 5.73 0.10
CA SER A 86 -1.23 4.76 1.14
C SER A 86 -1.46 3.37 0.56
N LEU A 87 -0.95 2.34 1.24
CA LEU A 87 -1.20 0.95 0.89
C LEU A 87 -2.47 0.39 1.53
N HIS A 88 -3.26 1.22 2.21
CA HIS A 88 -4.58 0.89 2.71
C HIS A 88 -5.64 1.13 1.62
N LEU A 89 -6.13 0.04 1.01
CA LEU A 89 -7.00 0.10 -0.17
C LEU A 89 -8.28 0.90 0.06
N PHE A 90 -8.88 0.78 1.24
CA PHE A 90 -10.15 1.45 1.53
C PHE A 90 -10.02 2.94 1.81
N GLU A 91 -8.81 3.44 2.04
CA GLU A 91 -8.58 4.89 2.10
C GLU A 91 -8.85 5.57 0.76
N HIS A 92 -8.60 4.86 -0.35
CA HIS A 92 -8.82 5.38 -1.69
C HIS A 92 -10.30 5.39 -2.10
N VAL A 93 -11.13 4.53 -1.51
CA VAL A 93 -12.54 4.35 -1.89
C VAL A 93 -13.49 5.04 -0.93
N HIS A 94 -13.32 4.81 0.36
CA HIS A 94 -14.32 5.17 1.38
C HIS A 94 -13.95 6.40 2.21
N GLY A 95 -12.69 6.86 2.13
CA GLY A 95 -12.22 7.89 3.04
C GLY A 95 -12.46 7.49 4.51
N GLU A 96 -12.95 8.41 5.33
CA GLU A 96 -13.30 8.16 6.74
C GLU A 96 -14.80 7.86 6.94
N SER A 97 -15.48 7.31 5.94
CA SER A 97 -16.92 7.03 6.03
C SER A 97 -17.23 5.81 6.92
N ARG A 98 -18.46 5.76 7.43
CA ARG A 98 -18.99 4.61 8.17
C ARG A 98 -18.94 3.31 7.37
N ASP A 99 -19.04 3.42 6.05
CA ASP A 99 -19.02 2.28 5.13
C ASP A 99 -17.66 1.59 5.11
N ARG A 100 -16.57 2.32 5.37
CA ARG A 100 -15.22 1.75 5.54
C ARG A 100 -15.20 0.69 6.65
N GLY A 101 -15.85 0.97 7.79
CA GLY A 101 -15.90 0.02 8.90
C GLY A 101 -16.57 -1.30 8.52
N GLN A 102 -17.69 -1.25 7.79
CA GLN A 102 -18.38 -2.44 7.30
C GLN A 102 -17.53 -3.20 6.28
N ALA A 103 -16.93 -2.51 5.32
CA ALA A 103 -16.05 -3.11 4.33
C ALA A 103 -14.84 -3.83 4.97
N MET A 104 -14.27 -3.27 6.05
CA MET A 104 -13.22 -3.91 6.83
C MET A 104 -13.67 -5.22 7.46
N VAL A 105 -14.89 -5.24 8.04
CA VAL A 105 -15.47 -6.45 8.64
C VAL A 105 -15.71 -7.52 7.57
N ASP A 106 -16.24 -7.14 6.41
CA ASP A 106 -16.54 -8.06 5.32
C ASP A 106 -15.25 -8.69 4.77
N LEU A 107 -14.20 -7.88 4.61
CA LEU A 107 -12.88 -8.34 4.16
C LEU A 107 -12.23 -9.29 5.17
N LEU A 108 -12.29 -8.96 6.47
CA LEU A 108 -11.80 -9.83 7.54
C LEU A 108 -12.52 -11.18 7.54
N GLN A 109 -13.85 -11.17 7.43
CA GLN A 109 -14.64 -12.41 7.36
C GLN A 109 -14.29 -13.25 6.12
N MET A 110 -13.97 -12.61 4.99
CA MET A 110 -13.51 -13.31 3.79
C MET A 110 -12.19 -14.04 4.06
N TYR A 111 -11.24 -13.43 4.76
CA TYR A 111 -9.99 -14.07 5.16
C TYR A 111 -10.22 -15.26 6.11
N GLU A 112 -11.05 -15.09 7.13
CA GLU A 112 -11.36 -16.12 8.11
C GLU A 112 -12.04 -17.35 7.48
N ARG A 113 -12.96 -17.15 6.54
CA ARG A 113 -13.60 -18.24 5.78
C ARG A 113 -12.60 -19.08 4.99
N ASN A 114 -11.48 -18.50 4.61
CA ASN A 114 -10.38 -19.17 3.92
C ASN A 114 -9.26 -19.62 4.87
N GLY A 115 -9.51 -19.63 6.18
CA GLY A 115 -8.60 -20.15 7.21
C GLY A 115 -7.45 -19.22 7.57
N LEU A 116 -7.49 -17.96 7.16
CA LEU A 116 -6.50 -16.93 7.51
C LEU A 116 -6.98 -16.13 8.72
N ARG A 117 -6.05 -15.86 9.63
CA ARG A 117 -6.30 -14.96 10.77
C ARG A 117 -5.34 -13.79 10.68
N LEU A 118 -5.92 -12.59 10.75
CA LEU A 118 -5.14 -11.37 10.79
C LEU A 118 -4.38 -11.26 12.10
N GLN A 119 -3.11 -10.87 12.04
CA GLN A 119 -2.34 -10.60 13.25
C GLN A 119 -2.81 -9.29 13.90
N PRO A 120 -2.78 -9.20 15.25
CA PRO A 120 -3.11 -7.96 15.94
C PRO A 120 -2.26 -6.79 15.44
N GLY A 121 -2.91 -5.66 15.18
CA GLY A 121 -2.25 -4.44 14.71
C GLY A 121 -2.25 -4.26 13.18
N HIS A 122 -2.60 -5.28 12.40
CA HIS A 122 -2.77 -5.13 10.96
C HIS A 122 -4.22 -4.85 10.59
N LEU A 123 -4.42 -4.04 9.55
CA LEU A 123 -5.74 -3.79 8.98
C LEU A 123 -5.96 -4.73 7.77
N PRO A 124 -7.17 -5.23 7.57
CA PRO A 124 -7.44 -6.19 6.49
C PRO A 124 -7.28 -5.60 5.10
N ASP A 125 -7.46 -4.29 4.93
CA ASP A 125 -7.31 -3.58 3.65
C ASP A 125 -5.87 -3.19 3.32
N TYR A 126 -4.89 -3.55 4.17
CA TYR A 126 -3.48 -3.32 3.89
C TYR A 126 -3.02 -4.20 2.72
N LEU A 127 -2.54 -3.59 1.65
CA LEU A 127 -2.21 -4.30 0.40
C LEU A 127 -1.29 -5.51 0.60
N PRO A 128 -0.21 -5.47 1.40
CA PRO A 128 0.58 -6.66 1.71
C PRO A 128 -0.24 -7.81 2.29
N VAL A 129 -1.14 -7.54 3.24
CA VAL A 129 -2.04 -8.55 3.83
C VAL A 129 -2.99 -9.12 2.78
N PHE A 130 -3.55 -8.27 1.92
CA PHE A 130 -4.42 -8.71 0.83
C PHE A 130 -3.67 -9.62 -0.15
N LEU A 131 -2.43 -9.29 -0.51
CA LEU A 131 -1.59 -10.12 -1.38
C LEU A 131 -1.23 -11.46 -0.74
N GLU A 132 -0.95 -11.50 0.56
CA GLU A 132 -0.74 -12.77 1.27
C GLU A 132 -2.00 -13.64 1.23
N TYR A 133 -3.18 -13.05 1.38
CA TYR A 133 -4.45 -13.76 1.18
C TYR A 133 -4.56 -14.30 -0.25
N LEU A 134 -4.28 -13.50 -1.28
CA LEU A 134 -4.33 -13.95 -2.67
C LEU A 134 -3.38 -15.12 -2.93
N SER A 135 -2.26 -15.20 -2.21
CA SER A 135 -1.32 -16.31 -2.33
C SER A 135 -1.91 -17.66 -1.89
N ARG A 136 -3.02 -17.66 -1.15
CA ARG A 136 -3.70 -18.87 -0.66
C ARG A 136 -4.83 -19.34 -1.57
N LEU A 137 -5.20 -18.53 -2.54
CA LEU A 137 -6.30 -18.82 -3.46
C LEU A 137 -5.82 -19.54 -4.72
N PRO A 138 -6.71 -20.25 -5.43
CA PRO A 138 -6.46 -20.66 -6.81
C PRO A 138 -6.12 -19.44 -7.69
N GLY A 139 -5.15 -19.59 -8.59
CA GLY A 139 -4.64 -18.47 -9.40
C GLY A 139 -5.71 -17.65 -10.13
N PRO A 140 -6.72 -18.25 -10.78
CA PRO A 140 -7.80 -17.50 -11.41
C PRO A 140 -8.62 -16.65 -10.44
N ASP A 141 -8.92 -17.19 -9.24
CA ASP A 141 -9.68 -16.49 -8.21
C ASP A 141 -8.86 -15.33 -7.63
N ALA A 142 -7.56 -15.55 -7.39
CA ALA A 142 -6.64 -14.52 -6.94
C ALA A 142 -6.55 -13.36 -7.94
N LEU A 143 -6.47 -13.66 -9.25
CA LEU A 143 -6.43 -12.63 -10.29
C LEU A 143 -7.76 -11.87 -10.41
N ALA A 144 -8.90 -12.56 -10.26
CA ALA A 144 -10.20 -11.91 -10.28
C ALA A 144 -10.34 -10.88 -9.15
N LEU A 145 -9.97 -11.27 -7.93
CA LEU A 145 -9.99 -10.35 -6.77
C LEU A 145 -8.96 -9.22 -6.91
N LEU A 146 -7.76 -9.50 -7.43
CA LEU A 146 -6.78 -8.45 -7.70
C LEU A 146 -7.31 -7.44 -8.72
N ALA A 147 -8.04 -7.91 -9.74
CA ALA A 147 -8.61 -7.04 -10.77
C ALA A 147 -9.66 -6.07 -10.20
N GLU A 148 -10.39 -6.43 -9.15
CA GLU A 148 -11.32 -5.53 -8.46
C GLU A 148 -10.60 -4.32 -7.83
N THR A 149 -9.32 -4.43 -7.52
CA THR A 149 -8.50 -3.33 -6.97
C THR A 149 -7.77 -2.53 -8.06
N GLY A 150 -7.98 -2.83 -9.34
CA GLY A 150 -7.20 -2.30 -10.47
C GLY A 150 -7.11 -0.78 -10.50
N GLU A 151 -8.23 -0.07 -10.32
CA GLU A 151 -8.26 1.41 -10.33
C GLU A 151 -7.45 2.01 -9.17
N ILE A 152 -7.53 1.40 -7.99
CA ILE A 152 -6.77 1.82 -6.81
C ILE A 152 -5.27 1.61 -7.06
N LEU A 153 -4.89 0.42 -7.53
CA LEU A 153 -3.50 0.09 -7.87
C LEU A 153 -2.94 1.05 -8.93
N GLN A 154 -3.75 1.40 -9.95
CA GLN A 154 -3.38 2.35 -10.99
C GLN A 154 -3.14 3.75 -10.42
N SER A 155 -3.98 4.19 -9.49
CA SER A 155 -3.84 5.48 -8.80
C SER A 155 -2.53 5.52 -8.00
N ILE A 156 -2.32 4.54 -7.12
CA ILE A 156 -1.10 4.45 -6.29
C ILE A 156 0.15 4.36 -7.17
N ALA A 157 0.13 3.49 -8.21
CA ALA A 157 1.25 3.32 -9.12
C ALA A 157 1.63 4.61 -9.84
N SER A 158 0.61 5.40 -10.25
CA SER A 158 0.81 6.69 -10.92
C SER A 158 1.46 7.71 -9.98
N GLN A 159 1.00 7.78 -8.74
CA GLN A 159 1.59 8.65 -7.72
C GLN A 159 3.04 8.27 -7.38
N LEU A 160 3.32 6.97 -7.26
CA LEU A 160 4.68 6.47 -7.02
C LEU A 160 5.61 6.73 -8.23
N ALA A 161 5.08 6.61 -9.46
CA ALA A 161 5.83 6.91 -10.68
C ALA A 161 6.19 8.39 -10.79
N GLN A 162 5.26 9.30 -10.46
CA GLN A 162 5.50 10.75 -10.40
C GLN A 162 6.60 11.09 -9.38
N ARG A 163 6.63 10.38 -8.27
CA ARG A 163 7.66 10.51 -7.22
C ARG A 163 8.95 9.78 -7.57
N ARG A 164 9.04 9.18 -8.75
CA ARG A 164 10.20 8.41 -9.24
C ARG A 164 10.60 7.27 -8.29
N SER A 165 9.63 6.74 -7.54
CA SER A 165 9.87 5.70 -6.55
C SER A 165 10.03 4.32 -7.20
N HIS A 166 10.97 3.54 -6.69
CA HIS A 166 11.17 2.14 -7.10
C HIS A 166 9.96 1.25 -6.78
N TYR A 167 9.15 1.60 -5.78
CA TYR A 167 7.91 0.89 -5.46
C TYR A 167 6.89 0.91 -6.61
N ALA A 168 6.95 1.88 -7.52
CA ALA A 168 6.12 1.90 -8.72
C ALA A 168 6.31 0.65 -9.61
N LEU A 169 7.49 0.02 -9.57
CA LEU A 169 7.78 -1.21 -10.30
C LEU A 169 6.95 -2.40 -9.80
N LEU A 170 6.75 -2.48 -8.48
CA LEU A 170 5.97 -3.54 -7.85
C LEU A 170 4.48 -3.39 -8.17
N LEU A 171 3.94 -2.17 -8.03
CA LEU A 171 2.56 -1.86 -8.40
C LEU A 171 2.34 -2.08 -9.91
N GLY A 172 3.29 -1.67 -10.75
CA GLY A 172 3.25 -1.93 -12.18
C GLY A 172 3.26 -3.43 -12.51
N THR A 173 3.92 -4.25 -11.70
CA THR A 173 3.87 -5.71 -11.83
C THR A 173 2.48 -6.26 -11.53
N LEU A 174 1.84 -5.82 -10.43
CA LEU A 174 0.46 -6.20 -10.09
C LEU A 174 -0.52 -5.83 -11.21
N LEU A 175 -0.42 -4.62 -11.75
CA LEU A 175 -1.25 -4.17 -12.88
C LEU A 175 -1.09 -5.07 -14.11
N ARG A 176 0.14 -5.42 -14.49
CA ARG A 176 0.37 -6.33 -15.63
C ARG A 176 -0.20 -7.74 -15.39
N MET A 177 -0.22 -8.22 -14.15
CA MET A 177 -0.82 -9.52 -13.81
C MET A 177 -2.31 -9.55 -14.12
N ILE A 178 -3.02 -8.44 -13.99
CA ILE A 178 -4.45 -8.30 -14.33
C ILE A 178 -4.70 -7.79 -15.76
N GLY A 179 -3.64 -7.67 -16.58
CA GLY A 179 -3.74 -7.22 -17.95
C GLY A 179 -3.81 -5.70 -18.12
N GLU A 180 -3.61 -4.93 -17.07
CA GLU A 180 -3.60 -3.47 -17.10
C GLU A 180 -2.23 -2.92 -17.47
N ARG A 181 -2.23 -1.68 -17.98
CA ARG A 181 -1.00 -0.99 -18.37
C ARG A 181 -0.37 -0.30 -17.16
N ALA A 182 0.86 -0.71 -16.84
CA ALA A 182 1.64 -0.03 -15.83
C ALA A 182 2.03 1.40 -16.27
N PRO A 183 2.00 2.40 -15.38
CA PRO A 183 2.51 3.73 -15.69
C PRO A 183 4.01 3.69 -16.00
N ALA A 184 4.43 4.57 -16.91
CA ALA A 184 5.86 4.73 -17.18
C ALA A 184 6.54 5.39 -15.98
N VAL A 185 7.66 4.82 -15.54
CA VAL A 185 8.45 5.35 -14.44
C VAL A 185 9.88 5.64 -14.90
N THR A 186 10.35 6.85 -14.60
CA THR A 186 11.76 7.24 -14.77
C THR A 186 12.42 7.21 -13.41
N LEU A 187 13.20 6.18 -13.15
CA LEU A 187 13.86 5.99 -11.86
C LEU A 187 15.17 6.77 -11.79
N PRO A 188 15.59 7.24 -10.61
CA PRO A 188 16.93 7.76 -10.40
C PRO A 188 17.97 6.64 -10.60
N ASP A 189 19.20 7.05 -10.93
CA ASP A 189 20.33 6.13 -10.93
C ASP A 189 20.60 5.66 -9.48
N LEU A 190 20.80 4.34 -9.30
CA LEU A 190 21.07 3.76 -7.98
C LEU A 190 22.31 4.37 -7.31
N ALA A 191 23.31 4.77 -8.11
CA ALA A 191 24.52 5.41 -7.60
C ALA A 191 24.35 6.91 -7.24
N ALA A 192 23.31 7.57 -7.78
CA ALA A 192 23.04 9.00 -7.55
C ALA A 192 21.97 9.25 -6.49
N ALA A 193 21.28 8.21 -6.06
CA ALA A 193 20.03 8.29 -5.28
C ALA A 193 20.22 8.67 -3.81
N ASP A 194 21.43 8.55 -3.25
CA ASP A 194 21.68 8.90 -1.83
C ASP A 194 21.50 10.40 -1.55
N ALA A 195 21.66 11.25 -2.57
CA ALA A 195 21.47 12.70 -2.44
C ALA A 195 20.02 13.15 -2.66
N ASP A 196 19.23 12.40 -3.43
CA ASP A 196 17.87 12.77 -3.85
C ASP A 196 16.79 12.24 -2.88
N ASP A 197 17.04 11.11 -2.24
CA ASP A 197 16.12 10.52 -1.25
C ASP A 197 16.11 11.32 0.06
N ALA A 198 17.26 11.82 0.51
CA ALA A 198 17.38 12.70 1.67
C ALA A 198 16.80 14.14 1.42
N ALA A 199 16.70 14.55 0.16
CA ALA A 199 16.20 15.89 -0.22
C ALA A 199 14.66 15.93 -0.37
N ARG A 200 13.97 14.80 -0.32
CA ARG A 200 12.50 14.74 -0.40
C ARG A 200 11.82 14.89 0.95
N VAL A 201 12.17 15.92 1.67
CA VAL A 201 11.25 16.51 2.65
C VAL A 201 9.95 16.85 1.90
N PRO A 202 8.76 16.42 2.37
CA PRO A 202 7.52 16.80 1.72
C PRO A 202 7.51 18.29 1.46
N SER A 203 7.25 18.67 0.22
CA SER A 203 7.22 20.09 -0.14
C SER A 203 6.03 20.75 0.55
N ALA A 204 6.08 22.09 0.70
CA ALA A 204 4.92 22.84 1.21
C ALA A 204 3.65 22.65 0.33
N ALA A 205 3.78 22.10 -0.88
CA ALA A 205 2.68 21.70 -1.75
C ALA A 205 2.07 20.39 -1.28
N ASP A 206 2.87 19.40 -0.87
CA ASP A 206 2.40 18.11 -0.34
C ASP A 206 1.62 18.33 0.97
N TYR A 207 2.07 19.26 1.82
CA TYR A 207 1.35 19.64 3.03
C TYR A 207 0.06 20.42 2.73
N ARG A 208 0.02 21.26 1.70
CA ARG A 208 -1.20 21.97 1.30
C ARG A 208 -2.25 21.03 0.68
N GLU A 209 -1.82 20.02 -0.06
CA GLU A 209 -2.72 18.98 -0.56
C GLU A 209 -3.30 18.16 0.60
N LEU A 210 -2.49 17.85 1.61
CA LEU A 210 -2.92 17.20 2.83
C LEU A 210 -3.93 18.09 3.60
N ASP A 211 -3.59 19.37 3.82
CA ASP A 211 -4.46 20.34 4.49
C ASP A 211 -5.76 20.57 3.71
N ALA A 212 -5.72 20.59 2.38
CA ALA A 212 -6.92 20.72 1.54
C ALA A 212 -7.81 19.47 1.63
N ALA A 213 -7.24 18.27 1.73
CA ALA A 213 -8.00 17.03 1.90
C ALA A 213 -8.71 16.96 3.28
N TYR A 214 -8.15 17.63 4.30
CA TYR A 214 -8.76 17.72 5.65
C TYR A 214 -9.63 18.98 5.84
N ALA A 215 -9.49 20.01 5.01
CA ALA A 215 -10.21 21.29 5.19
C ALA A 215 -11.71 21.20 4.82
N ASP A 216 -12.11 20.23 4.01
CA ASP A 216 -13.48 20.10 3.50
C ASP A 216 -14.39 19.19 4.35
N GLU A 217 -13.87 18.51 5.38
CA GLU A 217 -14.70 17.71 6.28
C GLU A 217 -14.90 18.42 7.64
N PRO A 218 -16.08 19.00 7.90
CA PRO A 218 -16.39 19.45 9.24
C PRO A 218 -16.42 18.25 10.18
N VAL A 219 -15.53 18.24 11.19
CA VAL A 219 -15.50 17.23 12.26
C VAL A 219 -16.86 17.23 12.97
N ARG A 220 -17.76 16.35 12.57
CA ARG A 220 -19.04 16.12 13.28
C ARG A 220 -18.81 15.06 14.34
N PHE A 221 -18.71 15.47 15.57
CA PHE A 221 -18.82 14.55 16.69
C PHE A 221 -20.24 13.94 16.70
N VAL A 222 -20.33 12.66 16.34
CA VAL A 222 -21.58 11.91 16.41
C VAL A 222 -21.93 11.75 17.88
N GLY A 223 -22.97 12.48 18.34
CA GLY A 223 -23.40 12.47 19.73
C GLY A 223 -23.42 13.83 20.41
N ALA A 224 -22.88 14.88 19.82
CA ALA A 224 -23.07 16.24 20.31
C ALA A 224 -24.45 16.73 19.83
N GLY A 225 -25.51 16.40 20.61
CA GLY A 225 -26.69 17.21 20.60
C GLY A 225 -26.26 18.68 20.88
N GLN A 226 -26.88 19.65 20.21
CA GLN A 226 -26.56 21.05 20.44
C GLN A 226 -26.43 21.32 21.95
N PRO A 227 -25.30 21.84 22.45
CA PRO A 227 -25.20 22.19 23.83
C PRO A 227 -26.21 23.34 24.06
N ALA A 228 -27.22 23.08 24.85
CA ALA A 228 -27.95 24.19 25.46
C ALA A 228 -26.90 25.05 26.16
N ALA A 229 -26.83 26.31 25.76
CA ALA A 229 -25.89 27.27 26.34
C ALA A 229 -26.28 27.55 27.79
N GLU A 230 -25.92 26.67 28.70
CA GLU A 230 -25.93 26.96 30.11
C GLU A 230 -24.54 27.46 30.50
N PRO A 231 -24.44 28.69 31.03
CA PRO A 231 -23.17 29.22 31.51
C PRO A 231 -22.65 28.36 32.67
N VAL A 232 -21.41 27.86 32.55
CA VAL A 232 -20.73 27.16 33.64
C VAL A 232 -20.60 28.09 34.82
N ARG A 233 -21.35 27.83 35.91
CA ARG A 233 -21.24 28.56 37.16
C ARG A 233 -20.10 27.98 37.99
N PHE A 234 -19.01 28.71 38.13
CA PHE A 234 -17.96 28.40 39.09
C PHE A 234 -18.46 28.71 40.50
N TYR A 235 -18.61 27.71 41.36
CA TYR A 235 -18.85 27.87 42.78
C TYR A 235 -17.52 28.03 43.51
N ASP A 236 -17.25 29.25 44.00
CA ASP A 236 -16.10 29.55 44.86
C ASP A 236 -16.39 28.99 46.27
N LYS A 237 -15.87 27.80 46.55
CA LYS A 237 -15.91 27.23 47.91
C LYS A 237 -14.76 27.81 48.71
N ARG A 238 -14.96 28.97 49.32
CA ARG A 238 -14.13 29.42 50.45
C ARG A 238 -14.67 28.77 51.73
N PRO A 239 -13.85 28.09 52.53
CA PRO A 239 -14.26 27.64 53.83
C PRO A 239 -14.42 28.85 54.76
N THR A 240 -15.62 29.04 55.32
CA THR A 240 -15.82 29.93 56.42
C THR A 240 -15.21 29.35 57.68
N ARG A 241 -14.42 30.17 58.42
CA ARG A 241 -13.89 29.88 59.76
C ARG A 241 -14.99 29.80 60.73
#